data_eb851ab9b9701e29b071f1afb3295d13
#
_entry.id   eb851ab9b9701e29b071f1afb3295d13
#
_cell.length_a   1.000
_cell.length_b   1.000
_cell.length_c   1.000
_cell.angle_alpha   90.00
_cell.angle_beta   90.00
_cell.angle_gamma   90.00
#
_symmetry.space_group_name_H-M   'P 1'
#
loop_
_entity.id
_entity.type
_entity.pdbx_description
1 polymer ?
#
loop_
_entity_poly.entity_id
_entity_poly.type
_entity_poly.pdbx_seq_one_letter_code
_entity_poly.pdbx_strand_id
1 'polypeptide(L)'
;MSQFARLLHLADSALPTGSFAYSYGLESSLTFGLLTTETEFRAYLYSFLQQAVGFELPFITAAAQANNITFSTLLLEYDAQLLTPALHQASLTQGKNWLKLLTTFYPEAGLAELGRELTQQALPAHFGPLFGLSLSKSGFALPDIQAVYLHLALRDQLSAAIRLGFIGPMAGHRLQHDFYEIFESLLDSVDIRPYTEASRCTLLLDVAQMFHDNLYSRLFQN
;
A
#
# COMPACT_ATOMS: atom_id res chain seq x y z
N MET A 1 -15.22 -15.71 -14.89
CA MET A 1 -15.62 -14.68 -13.89
C MET A 1 -15.25 -13.31 -14.45
N SER A 2 -16.13 -12.30 -14.35
CA SER A 2 -15.81 -10.98 -14.90
C SER A 2 -14.59 -10.36 -14.20
N GLN A 3 -13.77 -9.59 -14.93
CA GLN A 3 -12.61 -8.89 -14.37
C GLN A 3 -13.03 -7.95 -13.22
N PHE A 4 -14.18 -7.30 -13.38
CA PHE A 4 -14.75 -6.44 -12.35
C PHE A 4 -15.03 -7.17 -11.02
N ALA A 5 -15.63 -8.38 -11.07
CA ALA A 5 -15.86 -9.17 -9.86
C ALA A 5 -14.56 -9.62 -9.17
N ARG A 6 -13.50 -9.86 -9.96
CA ARG A 6 -12.16 -10.17 -9.42
C ARG A 6 -11.54 -8.95 -8.72
N LEU A 7 -11.70 -7.75 -9.29
CA LEU A 7 -11.23 -6.51 -8.66
C LEU A 7 -11.97 -6.23 -7.34
N LEU A 8 -13.29 -6.40 -7.32
CA LEU A 8 -14.07 -6.26 -6.08
C LEU A 8 -13.61 -7.23 -4.99
N HIS A 9 -13.31 -8.49 -5.35
CA HIS A 9 -12.79 -9.47 -4.40
C HIS A 9 -11.42 -9.06 -3.84
N LEU A 10 -10.52 -8.53 -4.68
CA LEU A 10 -9.20 -8.05 -4.24
C LEU A 10 -9.29 -6.76 -3.40
N ALA A 11 -10.35 -5.98 -3.60
CA ALA A 11 -10.63 -4.77 -2.82
C ALA A 11 -11.41 -5.03 -1.52
N ASP A 12 -11.77 -6.28 -1.20
CA ASP A 12 -12.50 -6.62 0.02
C ASP A 12 -11.64 -6.38 1.27
N SER A 13 -12.20 -5.69 2.25
CA SER A 13 -11.54 -5.43 3.54
C SER A 13 -11.31 -6.68 4.39
N ALA A 14 -12.06 -7.77 4.14
CA ALA A 14 -11.88 -9.05 4.80
C ALA A 14 -10.74 -9.89 4.22
N LEU A 15 -10.11 -9.45 3.10
CA LEU A 15 -9.00 -10.18 2.52
C LEU A 15 -7.80 -10.19 3.50
N PRO A 16 -7.28 -11.36 3.92
CA PRO A 16 -6.31 -11.45 5.01
C PRO A 16 -4.88 -11.11 4.55
N THR A 17 -4.69 -9.90 4.01
CA THR A 17 -3.39 -9.34 3.63
C THR A 17 -2.53 -8.96 4.83
N GLY A 18 -3.18 -8.67 5.97
CA GLY A 18 -2.53 -8.15 7.18
C GLY A 18 -2.52 -6.62 7.26
N SER A 19 -3.01 -5.88 6.26
CA SER A 19 -3.02 -4.40 6.26
C SER A 19 -3.83 -3.80 7.42
N PHE A 20 -4.87 -4.51 7.86
CA PHE A 20 -5.71 -4.12 9.01
C PHE A 20 -4.93 -3.93 10.34
N ALA A 21 -3.74 -4.52 10.45
CA ALA A 21 -2.91 -4.43 11.65
C ALA A 21 -2.04 -3.15 11.70
N TYR A 22 -2.03 -2.35 10.65
CA TYR A 22 -1.12 -1.20 10.51
C TYR A 22 -1.90 0.09 10.32
N SER A 23 -1.46 1.15 11.03
CA SER A 23 -2.03 2.51 10.91
C SER A 23 -1.18 3.44 10.05
N TYR A 24 0.05 3.03 9.73
CA TYR A 24 1.02 3.82 8.96
C TYR A 24 1.26 5.22 9.56
N GLY A 25 1.35 5.29 10.89
CA GLY A 25 1.60 6.53 11.63
C GLY A 25 0.35 7.33 12.01
N LEU A 26 -0.86 6.91 11.61
CA LEU A 26 -2.09 7.60 11.97
C LEU A 26 -2.35 7.56 13.48
N GLU A 27 -2.18 6.38 14.12
CA GLU A 27 -2.39 6.25 15.58
C GLU A 27 -1.48 7.18 16.36
N SER A 28 -0.21 7.24 16.00
CA SER A 28 0.75 8.16 16.62
C SER A 28 0.37 9.62 16.37
N SER A 29 -0.01 9.97 15.14
CA SER A 29 -0.40 11.33 14.79
C SER A 29 -1.59 11.83 15.62
N LEU A 30 -2.58 10.97 15.86
CA LEU A 30 -3.73 11.29 16.71
C LEU A 30 -3.34 11.34 18.19
N THR A 31 -2.58 10.38 18.68
CA THR A 31 -2.19 10.28 20.08
C THR A 31 -1.32 11.47 20.52
N PHE A 32 -0.42 11.92 19.66
CA PHE A 32 0.45 13.08 19.96
C PHE A 32 -0.18 14.42 19.57
N GLY A 33 -1.45 14.46 19.15
CA GLY A 33 -2.18 15.69 18.84
C GLY A 33 -1.69 16.40 17.57
N LEU A 34 -1.04 15.68 16.66
CA LEU A 34 -0.65 16.21 15.34
C LEU A 34 -1.86 16.33 14.39
N LEU A 35 -2.92 15.59 14.68
CA LEU A 35 -4.20 15.61 13.97
C LEU A 35 -5.31 15.74 15.03
N THR A 36 -6.12 16.79 14.95
CA THR A 36 -7.16 17.10 15.93
C THR A 36 -8.52 17.38 15.28
N THR A 37 -8.54 17.69 13.98
CA THR A 37 -9.74 18.07 13.24
C THR A 37 -9.91 17.25 11.96
N GLU A 38 -11.16 17.14 11.46
CA GLU A 38 -11.47 16.49 10.18
C GLU A 38 -10.74 17.17 9.01
N THR A 39 -10.56 18.51 9.06
CA THR A 39 -9.83 19.27 8.04
C THR A 39 -8.34 18.86 7.98
N GLU A 40 -7.69 18.75 9.13
CA GLU A 40 -6.30 18.27 9.21
C GLU A 40 -6.18 16.81 8.75
N PHE A 41 -7.16 15.97 9.09
CA PHE A 41 -7.20 14.59 8.64
C PHE A 41 -7.38 14.49 7.12
N ARG A 42 -8.20 15.35 6.51
CA ARG A 42 -8.33 15.43 5.05
C ARG A 42 -7.00 15.79 4.37
N ALA A 43 -6.27 16.76 4.93
CA ALA A 43 -4.94 17.12 4.45
C ALA A 43 -3.92 15.99 4.63
N TYR A 44 -3.99 15.29 5.75
CA TYR A 44 -3.18 14.09 6.02
C TYR A 44 -3.45 12.98 4.97
N LEU A 45 -4.71 12.65 4.69
CA LEU A 45 -5.08 11.65 3.68
C LEU A 45 -4.56 12.04 2.29
N TYR A 46 -4.68 13.30 1.93
CA TYR A 46 -4.14 13.80 0.67
C TYR A 46 -2.63 13.61 0.59
N SER A 47 -1.90 14.01 1.64
CA SER A 47 -0.44 13.83 1.72
C SER A 47 -0.04 12.35 1.69
N PHE A 48 -0.81 11.48 2.34
CA PHE A 48 -0.60 10.03 2.33
C PHE A 48 -0.76 9.44 0.92
N LEU A 49 -1.79 9.85 0.18
CA LEU A 49 -2.00 9.43 -1.21
C LEU A 49 -0.93 10.01 -2.15
N GLN A 50 -0.51 11.26 -1.94
CA GLN A 50 0.61 11.85 -2.69
C GLN A 50 1.91 11.06 -2.48
N GLN A 51 2.16 10.57 -1.28
CA GLN A 51 3.31 9.69 -1.04
C GLN A 51 3.15 8.35 -1.74
N ALA A 52 1.96 7.75 -1.73
CA ALA A 52 1.69 6.52 -2.48
C ALA A 52 1.94 6.71 -4.00
N VAL A 53 1.51 7.84 -4.55
CA VAL A 53 1.75 8.22 -5.95
C VAL A 53 3.23 8.48 -6.24
N GLY A 54 3.94 9.15 -5.32
CA GLY A 54 5.34 9.54 -5.52
C GLY A 54 6.34 8.41 -5.28
N PHE A 55 5.97 7.40 -4.51
CA PHE A 55 6.86 6.30 -4.13
C PHE A 55 6.33 4.92 -4.54
N GLU A 56 5.14 4.54 -4.08
CA GLU A 56 4.63 3.18 -4.25
C GLU A 56 4.26 2.87 -5.71
N LEU A 57 3.48 3.76 -6.34
CA LEU A 57 2.98 3.51 -7.69
C LEU A 57 4.06 3.43 -8.77
N PRO A 58 5.15 4.21 -8.75
CA PRO A 58 6.26 3.99 -9.68
C PRO A 58 6.88 2.59 -9.59
N PHE A 59 7.08 2.07 -8.37
CA PHE A 59 7.58 0.71 -8.17
C PHE A 59 6.56 -0.36 -8.58
N ILE A 60 5.27 -0.15 -8.27
CA ILE A 60 4.17 -1.04 -8.69
C ILE A 60 4.09 -1.10 -10.21
N THR A 61 4.15 0.04 -10.88
CA THR A 61 4.12 0.16 -12.34
C THR A 61 5.30 -0.56 -12.98
N ALA A 62 6.51 -0.28 -12.51
CA ALA A 62 7.72 -0.93 -13.01
C ALA A 62 7.68 -2.46 -12.77
N ALA A 63 7.22 -2.90 -11.60
CA ALA A 63 7.06 -4.31 -11.28
C ALA A 63 6.03 -5.02 -12.17
N ALA A 64 4.91 -4.36 -12.48
CA ALA A 64 3.88 -4.91 -13.37
C ALA A 64 4.39 -5.14 -14.80
N GLN A 65 5.43 -4.42 -15.22
CA GLN A 65 6.06 -4.47 -16.54
C GLN A 65 7.39 -5.23 -16.54
N ALA A 66 7.88 -5.65 -15.37
CA ALA A 66 9.22 -6.23 -15.22
C ALA A 66 9.32 -7.67 -15.76
N ASN A 67 10.51 -8.02 -16.24
CA ASN A 67 10.96 -9.41 -16.34
C ASN A 67 11.69 -9.84 -15.06
N ASN A 68 12.04 -11.13 -14.94
CA ASN A 68 12.63 -11.66 -13.69
C ASN A 68 13.93 -10.98 -13.26
N ILE A 69 14.79 -10.57 -14.18
CA ILE A 69 16.08 -9.92 -13.87
C ILE A 69 15.86 -8.50 -13.34
N THR A 70 15.03 -7.73 -14.04
CA THR A 70 14.70 -6.35 -13.65
C THR A 70 13.91 -6.32 -12.34
N PHE A 71 13.09 -7.35 -12.06
CA PHE A 71 12.31 -7.43 -10.84
C PHE A 71 13.18 -7.61 -9.58
N SER A 72 14.23 -8.43 -9.65
CA SER A 72 15.16 -8.61 -8.52
C SER A 72 15.86 -7.30 -8.15
N THR A 73 16.34 -6.55 -9.14
CA THR A 73 16.95 -5.22 -8.92
C THR A 73 15.95 -4.25 -8.30
N LEU A 74 14.73 -4.22 -8.82
CA LEU A 74 13.66 -3.35 -8.34
C LEU A 74 13.29 -3.64 -6.87
N LEU A 75 13.26 -4.92 -6.47
CA LEU A 75 13.02 -5.32 -5.08
C LEU A 75 14.11 -4.79 -4.13
N LEU A 76 15.38 -4.90 -4.52
CA LEU A 76 16.50 -4.41 -3.71
C LEU A 76 16.52 -2.89 -3.60
N GLU A 77 16.18 -2.18 -4.68
CA GLU A 77 16.08 -0.71 -4.65
C GLU A 77 14.90 -0.24 -3.78
N TYR A 78 13.76 -0.93 -3.86
CA TYR A 78 12.62 -0.65 -2.98
C TYR A 78 12.95 -0.90 -1.50
N ASP A 79 13.59 -2.02 -1.20
CA ASP A 79 14.06 -2.38 0.15
C ASP A 79 14.96 -1.30 0.75
N ALA A 80 15.94 -0.82 -0.03
CA ALA A 80 16.89 0.20 0.39
C ALA A 80 16.23 1.57 0.69
N GLN A 81 15.05 1.86 0.15
CA GLN A 81 14.33 3.12 0.37
C GLN A 81 13.34 3.06 1.54
N LEU A 82 13.05 1.88 2.12
CA LEU A 82 12.18 1.74 3.28
C LEU A 82 12.97 1.90 4.59
N LEU A 83 13.29 3.14 4.94
CA LEU A 83 14.17 3.46 6.08
C LEU A 83 13.52 3.28 7.45
N THR A 84 12.18 3.30 7.54
CA THR A 84 11.44 3.12 8.79
C THR A 84 11.30 1.64 9.11
N PRO A 85 11.87 1.09 10.20
CA PRO A 85 11.86 -0.36 10.47
C PRO A 85 10.45 -0.96 10.55
N ALA A 86 9.50 -0.24 11.17
CA ALA A 86 8.11 -0.69 11.28
C ALA A 86 7.45 -0.82 9.90
N LEU A 87 7.63 0.16 9.01
CA LEU A 87 7.11 0.13 7.64
C LEU A 87 7.76 -0.97 6.81
N HIS A 88 9.07 -1.13 6.93
CA HIS A 88 9.83 -2.19 6.26
C HIS A 88 9.29 -3.58 6.64
N GLN A 89 9.14 -3.85 7.93
CA GLN A 89 8.60 -5.12 8.42
C GLN A 89 7.13 -5.34 8.02
N ALA A 90 6.31 -4.28 8.07
CA ALA A 90 4.92 -4.31 7.62
C ALA A 90 4.82 -4.69 6.14
N SER A 91 5.62 -4.06 5.29
CA SER A 91 5.66 -4.33 3.86
C SER A 91 6.08 -5.77 3.54
N LEU A 92 7.09 -6.31 4.22
CA LEU A 92 7.52 -7.71 4.08
C LEU A 92 6.43 -8.70 4.50
N THR A 93 5.74 -8.42 5.61
CA THR A 93 4.67 -9.28 6.12
C THR A 93 3.48 -9.31 5.17
N GLN A 94 3.04 -8.13 4.71
CA GLN A 94 1.94 -8.00 3.75
C GLN A 94 2.30 -8.62 2.39
N GLY A 95 3.52 -8.43 1.92
CA GLY A 95 3.98 -9.01 0.65
C GLY A 95 3.94 -10.54 0.65
N LYS A 96 4.39 -11.16 1.74
CA LYS A 96 4.31 -12.63 1.92
C LYS A 96 2.87 -13.12 1.95
N ASN A 97 2.00 -12.45 2.71
CA ASN A 97 0.58 -12.81 2.80
C ASN A 97 -0.11 -12.64 1.44
N TRP A 98 0.15 -11.54 0.76
CA TRP A 98 -0.38 -11.24 -0.57
C TRP A 98 0.02 -12.30 -1.59
N LEU A 99 1.30 -12.64 -1.67
CA LEU A 99 1.78 -13.65 -2.59
C LEU A 99 1.14 -15.02 -2.33
N LYS A 100 0.97 -15.41 -1.05
CA LYS A 100 0.28 -16.64 -0.66
C LYS A 100 -1.18 -16.66 -1.13
N LEU A 101 -1.90 -15.56 -0.92
CA LEU A 101 -3.30 -15.42 -1.35
C LEU A 101 -3.42 -15.52 -2.88
N LEU A 102 -2.61 -14.75 -3.61
CA LEU A 102 -2.66 -14.71 -5.06
C LEU A 102 -2.26 -16.04 -5.69
N THR A 103 -1.29 -16.75 -5.10
CA THR A 103 -0.92 -18.12 -5.51
C THR A 103 -2.10 -19.07 -5.40
N THR A 104 -2.94 -18.91 -4.36
CA THR A 104 -4.14 -19.74 -4.17
C THR A 104 -5.25 -19.38 -5.16
N PHE A 105 -5.44 -18.09 -5.45
CA PHE A 105 -6.53 -17.62 -6.32
C PHE A 105 -6.20 -17.75 -7.82
N TYR A 106 -4.92 -17.68 -8.17
CA TYR A 106 -4.41 -17.69 -9.55
C TYR A 106 -3.28 -18.70 -9.72
N PRO A 107 -3.54 -20.02 -9.56
CA PRO A 107 -2.50 -21.06 -9.58
C PRO A 107 -1.71 -21.10 -10.88
N GLU A 108 -2.35 -20.72 -12.02
CA GLU A 108 -1.74 -20.70 -13.34
C GLU A 108 -0.87 -19.46 -13.62
N ALA A 109 -0.82 -18.47 -12.70
CA ALA A 109 -0.07 -17.25 -12.92
C ALA A 109 1.44 -17.37 -12.63
N GLY A 110 1.94 -18.57 -12.28
CA GLY A 110 3.36 -18.81 -11.98
C GLY A 110 3.85 -18.20 -10.67
N LEU A 111 2.94 -17.81 -9.76
CA LEU A 111 3.26 -17.13 -8.52
C LEU A 111 3.92 -18.06 -7.47
N ALA A 112 3.63 -19.36 -7.53
CA ALA A 112 4.29 -20.35 -6.69
C ALA A 112 5.79 -20.46 -7.03
N GLU A 113 6.16 -20.39 -8.32
CA GLU A 113 7.55 -20.36 -8.77
C GLU A 113 8.24 -19.09 -8.30
N LEU A 114 7.61 -17.93 -8.53
CA LEU A 114 8.10 -16.64 -8.01
C LEU A 114 8.41 -16.71 -6.51
N GLY A 115 7.53 -17.28 -5.69
CA GLY A 115 7.75 -17.43 -4.26
C GLY A 115 8.96 -18.30 -3.91
N ARG A 116 9.22 -19.36 -4.68
CA ARG A 116 10.43 -20.19 -4.56
C ARG A 116 11.69 -19.43 -4.94
N GLU A 117 11.68 -18.72 -6.05
CA GLU A 117 12.79 -17.89 -6.52
C GLU A 117 13.17 -16.81 -5.50
N LEU A 118 12.19 -16.09 -4.96
CA LEU A 118 12.42 -15.08 -3.91
C LEU A 118 13.09 -15.68 -2.68
N THR A 119 12.65 -16.87 -2.26
CA THR A 119 13.22 -17.57 -1.10
C THR A 119 14.64 -18.05 -1.38
N GLN A 120 14.90 -18.66 -2.54
CA GLN A 120 16.21 -19.20 -2.93
C GLN A 120 17.27 -18.11 -3.09
N GLN A 121 16.86 -16.94 -3.60
CA GLN A 121 17.74 -15.80 -3.81
C GLN A 121 17.80 -14.84 -2.60
N ALA A 122 17.09 -15.16 -1.50
CA ALA A 122 16.96 -14.31 -0.32
C ALA A 122 16.50 -12.87 -0.65
N LEU A 123 15.59 -12.71 -1.62
CA LEU A 123 15.08 -11.41 -2.04
C LEU A 123 13.95 -10.94 -1.10
N PRO A 124 13.87 -9.63 -0.81
CA PRO A 124 12.85 -9.08 0.08
C PRO A 124 11.47 -9.08 -0.59
N ALA A 125 10.51 -9.78 0.02
CA ALA A 125 9.15 -9.94 -0.51
C ALA A 125 8.26 -8.76 -0.13
N HIS A 126 8.56 -7.55 -0.60
CA HIS A 126 7.81 -6.34 -0.31
C HIS A 126 6.47 -6.27 -1.01
N PHE A 127 5.46 -5.70 -0.31
CA PHE A 127 4.08 -5.65 -0.77
C PHE A 127 3.92 -4.88 -2.08
N GLY A 128 4.41 -3.64 -2.18
CA GLY A 128 4.21 -2.80 -3.35
C GLY A 128 4.68 -3.47 -4.67
N PRO A 129 5.95 -3.83 -4.82
CA PRO A 129 6.44 -4.52 -6.01
C PRO A 129 5.73 -5.86 -6.27
N LEU A 130 5.47 -6.66 -5.24
CA LEU A 130 4.75 -7.93 -5.39
C LEU A 130 3.30 -7.73 -5.82
N PHE A 131 2.64 -6.67 -5.34
CA PHE A 131 1.30 -6.29 -5.76
C PHE A 131 1.25 -6.06 -7.27
N GLY A 132 2.15 -5.21 -7.80
CA GLY A 132 2.23 -4.91 -9.22
C GLY A 132 2.48 -6.15 -10.08
N LEU A 133 3.57 -6.88 -9.79
CA LEU A 133 3.95 -8.06 -10.59
C LEU A 133 2.90 -9.17 -10.54
N SER A 134 2.38 -9.49 -9.34
CA SER A 134 1.44 -10.60 -9.19
C SER A 134 0.11 -10.35 -9.87
N LEU A 135 -0.41 -9.11 -9.80
CA LEU A 135 -1.64 -8.75 -10.50
C LEU A 135 -1.46 -8.71 -12.02
N SER A 136 -0.35 -8.19 -12.50
CA SER A 136 -0.01 -8.24 -13.93
C SER A 136 0.06 -9.69 -14.45
N LYS A 137 0.77 -10.58 -13.73
CA LYS A 137 0.82 -12.03 -14.05
C LYS A 137 -0.55 -12.71 -13.97
N SER A 138 -1.47 -12.19 -13.14
CA SER A 138 -2.85 -12.68 -13.01
C SER A 138 -3.79 -12.10 -14.08
N GLY A 139 -3.29 -11.29 -15.01
CA GLY A 139 -4.02 -10.76 -16.16
C GLY A 139 -4.82 -9.48 -15.88
N PHE A 140 -4.46 -8.71 -14.86
CA PHE A 140 -5.04 -7.38 -14.63
C PHE A 140 -4.29 -6.32 -15.44
N ALA A 141 -5.03 -5.32 -15.94
CA ALA A 141 -4.45 -4.19 -16.65
C ALA A 141 -3.78 -3.21 -15.66
N LEU A 142 -2.72 -2.54 -16.11
CA LEU A 142 -1.97 -1.61 -15.26
C LEU A 142 -2.85 -0.50 -14.65
N PRO A 143 -3.78 0.16 -15.37
CA PRO A 143 -4.66 1.14 -14.76
C PRO A 143 -5.50 0.58 -13.60
N ASP A 144 -6.00 -0.65 -13.74
CA ASP A 144 -6.77 -1.32 -12.68
C ASP A 144 -5.89 -1.60 -11.45
N ILE A 145 -4.63 -2.02 -11.67
CA ILE A 145 -3.66 -2.28 -10.60
C ILE A 145 -3.39 -1.00 -9.80
N GLN A 146 -3.13 0.10 -10.49
CA GLN A 146 -2.87 1.41 -9.88
C GLN A 146 -4.08 1.93 -9.10
N ALA A 147 -5.27 1.88 -9.71
CA ALA A 147 -6.51 2.34 -9.09
C ALA A 147 -6.88 1.52 -7.84
N VAL A 148 -6.74 0.18 -7.90
CA VAL A 148 -6.99 -0.69 -6.74
C VAL A 148 -5.98 -0.41 -5.63
N TYR A 149 -4.70 -0.17 -5.95
CA TYR A 149 -3.72 0.18 -4.92
C TYR A 149 -4.09 1.46 -4.17
N LEU A 150 -4.44 2.55 -4.87
CA LEU A 150 -4.88 3.79 -4.25
C LEU A 150 -6.17 3.61 -3.43
N HIS A 151 -7.11 2.81 -3.94
CA HIS A 151 -8.31 2.47 -3.20
C HIS A 151 -7.98 1.77 -1.87
N LEU A 152 -7.11 0.75 -1.89
CA LEU A 152 -6.68 0.03 -0.69
C LEU A 152 -5.99 0.97 0.30
N ALA A 153 -5.08 1.81 -0.16
CA ALA A 153 -4.35 2.78 0.66
C ALA A 153 -5.32 3.75 1.37
N LEU A 154 -6.27 4.34 0.65
CA LEU A 154 -7.28 5.23 1.21
C LEU A 154 -8.19 4.51 2.20
N ARG A 155 -8.75 3.35 1.79
CA ARG A 155 -9.65 2.54 2.60
C ARG A 155 -9.02 2.17 3.96
N ASP A 156 -7.76 1.75 3.95
CA ASP A 156 -7.08 1.28 5.15
C ASP A 156 -6.84 2.44 6.14
N GLN A 157 -6.51 3.64 5.65
CA GLN A 157 -6.41 4.85 6.48
C GLN A 157 -7.77 5.26 7.09
N LEU A 158 -8.84 5.24 6.29
CA LEU A 158 -10.19 5.55 6.78
C LEU A 158 -10.67 4.51 7.79
N SER A 159 -10.42 3.23 7.54
CA SER A 159 -10.72 2.14 8.48
C SER A 159 -9.95 2.31 9.80
N ALA A 160 -8.67 2.69 9.74
CA ALA A 160 -7.88 2.98 10.92
C ALA A 160 -8.44 4.17 11.72
N ALA A 161 -8.81 5.27 11.06
CA ALA A 161 -9.42 6.44 11.71
C ALA A 161 -10.76 6.12 12.40
N ILE A 162 -11.59 5.28 11.77
CA ILE A 162 -12.86 4.81 12.36
C ILE A 162 -12.59 3.94 13.60
N ARG A 163 -11.65 3.02 13.53
CA ARG A 163 -11.29 2.13 14.65
C ARG A 163 -10.67 2.88 15.82
N LEU A 164 -9.93 3.97 15.56
CA LEU A 164 -9.39 4.87 16.58
C LEU A 164 -10.47 5.79 17.19
N GLY A 165 -11.70 5.74 16.66
CA GLY A 165 -12.80 6.59 17.13
C GLY A 165 -12.65 8.06 16.74
N PHE A 166 -11.74 8.38 15.81
CA PHE A 166 -11.50 9.77 15.39
C PHE A 166 -12.61 10.30 14.49
N ILE A 167 -13.12 9.46 13.58
CA ILE A 167 -14.28 9.78 12.74
C ILE A 167 -15.32 8.65 12.82
N GLY A 168 -16.58 9.01 12.60
CA GLY A 168 -17.65 8.01 12.49
C GLY A 168 -17.66 7.32 11.10
N PRO A 169 -18.29 6.12 10.97
CA PRO A 169 -18.34 5.38 9.72
C PRO A 169 -18.90 6.18 8.54
N MET A 170 -19.98 6.95 8.75
CA MET A 170 -20.60 7.76 7.70
C MET A 170 -19.66 8.88 7.20
N ALA A 171 -18.90 9.52 8.11
CA ALA A 171 -17.90 10.51 7.74
C ALA A 171 -16.75 9.87 6.94
N GLY A 172 -16.30 8.67 7.34
CA GLY A 172 -15.29 7.91 6.60
C GLY A 172 -15.73 7.60 5.16
N HIS A 173 -16.95 7.11 4.96
CA HIS A 173 -17.46 6.82 3.62
C HIS A 173 -17.69 8.08 2.77
N ARG A 174 -18.09 9.21 3.37
CA ARG A 174 -18.16 10.49 2.68
C ARG A 174 -16.78 10.94 2.21
N LEU A 175 -15.77 10.90 3.08
CA LEU A 175 -14.39 11.20 2.72
C LEU A 175 -13.88 10.29 1.60
N GLN A 176 -14.17 8.98 1.68
CA GLN A 176 -13.79 8.06 0.62
C GLN A 176 -14.39 8.44 -0.74
N HIS A 177 -15.68 8.78 -0.76
CA HIS A 177 -16.35 9.25 -1.97
C HIS A 177 -15.72 10.52 -2.53
N ASP A 178 -15.49 11.53 -1.67
CA ASP A 178 -14.85 12.80 -2.07
C ASP A 178 -13.45 12.59 -2.68
N PHE A 179 -12.68 11.65 -2.11
CA PHE A 179 -11.32 11.37 -2.58
C PHE A 179 -11.28 10.64 -3.93
N TYR A 180 -12.33 9.92 -4.32
CA TYR A 180 -12.39 9.34 -5.66
C TYR A 180 -12.42 10.37 -6.79
N GLU A 181 -12.93 11.58 -6.53
CA GLU A 181 -12.92 12.67 -7.50
C GLU A 181 -11.51 13.13 -7.90
N ILE A 182 -10.52 12.91 -7.04
CA ILE A 182 -9.13 13.29 -7.30
C ILE A 182 -8.26 12.13 -7.81
N PHE A 183 -8.77 10.89 -7.84
CA PHE A 183 -7.96 9.73 -8.22
C PHE A 183 -7.42 9.83 -9.64
N GLU A 184 -8.20 10.28 -10.59
CA GLU A 184 -7.76 10.46 -11.99
C GLU A 184 -6.56 11.41 -12.05
N SER A 185 -6.65 12.56 -11.39
CA SER A 185 -5.56 13.55 -11.37
C SER A 185 -4.30 13.02 -10.64
N LEU A 186 -4.47 12.14 -9.66
CA LEU A 186 -3.36 11.49 -8.97
C LEU A 186 -2.69 10.46 -9.90
N LEU A 187 -3.47 9.68 -10.62
CA LEU A 187 -2.97 8.65 -11.53
C LEU A 187 -2.27 9.23 -12.76
N ASP A 188 -2.78 10.32 -13.33
CA ASP A 188 -2.14 11.03 -14.45
C ASP A 188 -0.69 11.45 -14.15
N SER A 189 -0.37 11.68 -12.88
CA SER A 189 0.97 12.04 -12.43
C SER A 189 1.96 10.87 -12.36
N VAL A 190 1.47 9.62 -12.36
CA VAL A 190 2.29 8.39 -12.21
C VAL A 190 2.98 8.01 -13.50
N ASP A 191 2.28 8.14 -14.64
CA ASP A 191 2.76 7.64 -15.93
C ASP A 191 4.03 8.34 -16.44
N ILE A 192 4.40 9.45 -15.82
CA ILE A 192 5.55 10.29 -16.21
C ILE A 192 6.78 10.01 -15.33
N ARG A 193 6.65 9.29 -14.21
CA ARG A 193 7.74 9.13 -13.24
C ARG A 193 8.28 7.69 -13.21
N PRO A 194 9.53 7.47 -13.66
CA PRO A 194 10.18 6.18 -13.51
C PRO A 194 10.46 5.88 -12.03
N TYR A 195 10.52 4.60 -11.66
CA TYR A 195 10.77 4.20 -10.27
C TYR A 195 12.14 4.67 -9.75
N THR A 196 13.10 4.94 -10.63
CA THR A 196 14.40 5.52 -10.27
C THR A 196 14.32 6.96 -9.76
N GLU A 197 13.20 7.63 -9.99
CA GLU A 197 12.88 8.96 -9.46
C GLU A 197 11.84 8.90 -8.34
N ALA A 198 11.43 7.69 -7.93
CA ALA A 198 10.51 7.51 -6.82
C ALA A 198 11.12 8.06 -5.53
N SER A 199 10.33 8.76 -4.75
CA SER A 199 10.81 9.35 -3.50
C SER A 199 9.70 9.45 -2.46
N ARG A 200 10.07 9.25 -1.20
CA ARG A 200 9.21 9.51 -0.06
C ARG A 200 9.27 11.00 0.25
N CYS A 201 8.14 11.69 0.11
CA CYS A 201 8.09 13.15 0.23
C CYS A 201 7.40 13.66 1.51
N THR A 202 6.80 12.76 2.31
CA THR A 202 6.05 13.12 3.52
C THR A 202 6.81 12.74 4.78
N LEU A 203 7.88 13.49 5.08
CA LEU A 203 8.73 13.26 6.26
C LEU A 203 7.94 13.18 7.58
N LEU A 204 6.86 13.96 7.73
CA LEU A 204 6.02 13.92 8.94
C LEU A 204 5.32 12.57 9.13
N LEU A 205 4.92 11.89 8.04
CA LEU A 205 4.34 10.54 8.13
C LEU A 205 5.39 9.54 8.60
N ASP A 206 6.60 9.62 8.07
CA ASP A 206 7.70 8.73 8.46
C ASP A 206 8.10 8.95 9.92
N VAL A 207 8.16 10.21 10.36
CA VAL A 207 8.40 10.57 11.77
C VAL A 207 7.27 10.05 12.67
N ALA A 208 6.00 10.21 12.29
CA ALA A 208 4.87 9.69 13.06
C ALA A 208 4.93 8.16 13.19
N GLN A 209 5.34 7.43 12.13
CA GLN A 209 5.56 5.99 12.19
C GLN A 209 6.68 5.61 13.17
N MET A 210 7.79 6.36 13.19
CA MET A 210 8.91 6.11 14.13
C MET A 210 8.49 6.34 15.60
N PHE A 211 7.57 7.23 15.86
CA PHE A 211 7.06 7.48 17.23
C PHE A 211 6.07 6.43 17.73
N HIS A 212 5.63 5.52 16.89
CA HIS A 212 4.67 4.47 17.29
C HIS A 212 5.19 3.59 18.43
N ASP A 213 6.48 3.33 18.50
CA ASP A 213 7.10 2.56 19.58
C ASP A 213 7.02 3.25 20.94
N ASN A 214 6.79 4.54 20.98
CA ASN A 214 6.63 5.34 22.21
C ASN A 214 5.19 5.41 22.73
N LEU A 215 4.22 4.78 22.05
CA LEU A 215 2.83 4.76 22.50
C LEU A 215 2.68 3.83 23.71
N TYR A 216 2.03 4.33 24.77
CA TYR A 216 1.75 3.56 25.99
C TYR A 216 0.76 2.41 25.73
N SER A 217 -0.24 2.66 24.92
CA SER A 217 -1.23 1.66 24.47
C SER A 217 -1.35 1.71 22.95
N ARG A 218 -1.43 0.56 22.31
CA ARG A 218 -1.43 0.44 20.84
C ARG A 218 -2.61 -0.40 20.40
N LEU A 219 -3.36 0.10 19.44
CA LEU A 219 -4.38 -0.65 18.72
C LEU A 219 -3.79 -1.34 17.48
N PHE A 220 -2.74 -0.75 16.92
CA PHE A 220 -2.06 -1.20 15.71
C PHE A 220 -0.63 -1.68 16.01
N GLN A 221 -0.02 -2.35 15.04
CA GLN A 221 1.37 -2.85 15.17
C GLN A 221 2.40 -1.78 14.79
N ASN A 222 1.96 -0.72 14.12
CA ASN A 222 2.79 0.44 13.77
C ASN A 222 1.98 1.73 13.63
#